data_dad80bacb4df5b42a44165b65c7b8a8b
#
_entry.id   dad80bacb4df5b42a44165b65c7b8a8b
#
_cell.length_a   1.000
_cell.length_b   1.000
_cell.length_c   1.000
_cell.angle_alpha   90.00
_cell.angle_beta   90.00
_cell.angle_gamma   90.00
#
_symmetry.space_group_name_H-M   'P 1'
#
loop_
_entity.id
_entity.type
_entity.pdbx_description
1 polymer ?
#
loop_
_entity_poly.entity_id
_entity_poly.type
_entity_poly.pdbx_seq_one_letter_code
_entity_poly.pdbx_strand_id
1 'polypeptide(L)'
;MDRIVLTGVHANGTHGVLEFEHERAQPFVVDATLYMDLTAAGASDDLNDTVDYGRAAKEIVAVIEGEHADLIEHLAQRIADRLLTMPPVCQVDVTVHKPHAPITVPFDDVAVSITRMRRNPAGETETESHARQSGRQERPHHAVIAIGGNQGDTAGILRDAVRRIDALD
;
A
#
# COMPACT_ATOMS: atom_id res chain seq x y z
N MET A 1 -16.34 3.60 -3.01
CA MET A 1 -15.47 2.98 -4.03
C MET A 1 -15.47 1.49 -3.78
N ASP A 2 -15.75 0.70 -4.82
CA ASP A 2 -15.83 -0.75 -4.71
C ASP A 2 -14.43 -1.38 -4.76
N ARG A 3 -14.34 -2.66 -4.41
CA ARG A 3 -13.05 -3.34 -4.33
C ARG A 3 -13.15 -4.84 -4.59
N ILE A 4 -12.11 -5.39 -5.16
CA ILE A 4 -11.84 -6.83 -5.20
C ILE A 4 -10.67 -7.11 -4.26
N VAL A 5 -10.78 -8.14 -3.43
CA VAL A 5 -9.77 -8.51 -2.44
C VAL A 5 -9.18 -9.87 -2.79
N LEU A 6 -7.86 -9.93 -2.95
CA LEU A 6 -7.07 -11.15 -3.04
C LEU A 6 -6.37 -11.35 -1.71
N THR A 7 -6.57 -12.49 -1.07
CA THR A 7 -5.95 -12.82 0.21
C THR A 7 -5.09 -14.07 0.08
N GLY A 8 -3.87 -14.00 0.59
CA GLY A 8 -2.99 -15.15 0.67
C GLY A 8 -2.47 -15.63 -0.68
N VAL A 9 -2.01 -14.75 -1.56
CA VAL A 9 -1.32 -15.14 -2.80
C VAL A 9 0.09 -15.58 -2.44
N HIS A 10 0.39 -16.87 -2.59
CA HIS A 10 1.67 -17.48 -2.22
C HIS A 10 2.59 -17.62 -3.43
N ALA A 11 3.87 -17.26 -3.26
CA ALA A 11 4.94 -17.56 -4.20
C ALA A 11 6.29 -17.61 -3.48
N ASN A 12 7.33 -18.16 -4.15
CA ASN A 12 8.69 -18.16 -3.63
C ASN A 12 9.55 -17.17 -4.39
N GLY A 13 10.37 -16.41 -3.65
CA GLY A 13 11.27 -15.43 -4.23
C GLY A 13 12.58 -15.32 -3.46
N THR A 14 13.58 -14.71 -4.10
CA THR A 14 14.93 -14.50 -3.54
C THR A 14 15.07 -13.04 -3.11
N HIS A 15 14.19 -12.56 -2.20
CA HIS A 15 14.19 -11.18 -1.75
C HIS A 15 14.74 -11.04 -0.33
N GLY A 16 15.61 -10.07 -0.12
CA GLY A 16 16.22 -9.73 1.17
C GLY A 16 17.65 -9.21 1.00
N VAL A 17 18.19 -8.62 2.07
CA VAL A 17 19.50 -7.95 2.08
C VAL A 17 20.66 -8.95 2.26
N LEU A 18 20.39 -10.09 2.87
CA LEU A 18 21.43 -11.06 3.24
C LEU A 18 21.81 -11.94 2.05
N GLU A 19 23.10 -12.25 1.91
CA GLU A 19 23.65 -12.99 0.76
C GLU A 19 22.94 -14.34 0.52
N PHE A 20 22.60 -15.08 1.59
CA PHE A 20 21.88 -16.35 1.43
C PHE A 20 20.43 -16.17 0.93
N GLU A 21 19.84 -15.01 1.09
CA GLU A 21 18.49 -14.70 0.57
C GLU A 21 18.49 -14.47 -0.94
N HIS A 22 19.64 -14.12 -1.51
CA HIS A 22 19.82 -13.99 -2.96
C HIS A 22 19.88 -15.35 -3.66
N GLU A 23 20.36 -16.39 -2.95
CA GLU A 23 20.58 -17.73 -3.51
C GLU A 23 19.43 -18.70 -3.20
N ARG A 24 18.72 -18.49 -2.08
CA ARG A 24 17.72 -19.41 -1.57
C ARG A 24 16.35 -18.76 -1.58
N ALA A 25 15.49 -19.21 -2.50
CA ALA A 25 14.10 -18.79 -2.52
C ALA A 25 13.40 -19.16 -1.20
N GLN A 26 12.58 -18.23 -0.70
CA GLN A 26 11.76 -18.40 0.50
C GLN A 26 10.31 -18.00 0.20
N PRO A 27 9.34 -18.49 0.99
CA PRO A 27 7.93 -18.16 0.76
C PRO A 27 7.63 -16.69 1.11
N PHE A 28 6.88 -16.06 0.24
CA PHE A 28 6.20 -14.78 0.45
C PHE A 28 4.70 -14.99 0.32
N VAL A 29 3.93 -14.20 1.07
CA VAL A 29 2.47 -14.17 0.97
C VAL A 29 2.06 -12.73 0.69
N VAL A 30 1.11 -12.55 -0.23
CA VAL A 30 0.64 -11.21 -0.59
C VAL A 30 -0.87 -11.13 -0.46
N ASP A 31 -1.33 -10.11 0.26
CA ASP A 31 -2.70 -9.63 0.22
C ASP A 31 -2.79 -8.38 -0.64
N ALA A 32 -3.77 -8.32 -1.53
CA ALA A 32 -3.98 -7.17 -2.39
C ALA A 32 -5.45 -6.78 -2.44
N THR A 33 -5.75 -5.50 -2.24
CA THR A 33 -7.07 -4.91 -2.46
C THR A 33 -7.01 -4.00 -3.67
N LEU A 34 -7.84 -4.27 -4.66
CA LEU A 34 -7.93 -3.54 -5.92
C LEU A 34 -9.20 -2.69 -5.90
N TYR A 35 -9.06 -1.36 -5.94
CA TYR A 35 -10.18 -0.43 -5.90
C TYR A 35 -10.55 0.06 -7.31
N MET A 36 -11.84 0.04 -7.62
CA MET A 36 -12.42 0.45 -8.90
C MET A 36 -13.92 0.70 -8.76
N ASP A 37 -14.56 1.17 -9.81
CA ASP A 37 -16.03 1.17 -9.92
C ASP A 37 -16.47 -0.17 -10.53
N LEU A 38 -17.32 -0.91 -9.82
CA LEU A 38 -17.88 -2.20 -10.24
C LEU A 38 -19.34 -2.09 -10.71
N THR A 39 -19.90 -0.90 -10.83
CA THR A 39 -21.30 -0.68 -11.20
C THR A 39 -21.61 -1.28 -12.58
N ALA A 40 -20.73 -1.06 -13.56
CA ALA A 40 -20.89 -1.59 -14.91
C ALA A 40 -20.87 -3.11 -14.92
N ALA A 41 -19.86 -3.72 -14.29
CA ALA A 41 -19.75 -5.18 -14.21
C ALA A 41 -20.93 -5.83 -13.48
N GLY A 42 -21.41 -5.19 -12.39
CA GLY A 42 -22.59 -5.64 -11.66
C GLY A 42 -23.89 -5.60 -12.46
N ALA A 43 -23.97 -4.76 -13.48
CA ALA A 43 -25.13 -4.63 -14.37
C ALA A 43 -25.02 -5.51 -15.61
N SER A 44 -23.82 -5.64 -16.22
CA SER A 44 -23.59 -6.29 -17.49
C SER A 44 -23.30 -7.79 -17.39
N ASP A 45 -22.73 -8.23 -16.26
CA ASP A 45 -22.15 -9.58 -16.07
C ASP A 45 -21.03 -9.87 -17.11
N ASP A 46 -20.31 -8.83 -17.56
CA ASP A 46 -19.23 -8.91 -18.54
C ASP A 46 -17.86 -8.71 -17.87
N LEU A 47 -16.93 -9.65 -18.10
CA LEU A 47 -15.57 -9.58 -17.58
C LEU A 47 -14.80 -8.36 -18.13
N ASN A 48 -15.17 -7.80 -19.27
CA ASN A 48 -14.54 -6.61 -19.82
C ASN A 48 -14.83 -5.34 -19.01
N ASP A 49 -15.85 -5.34 -18.17
CA ASP A 49 -16.25 -4.23 -17.30
C ASP A 49 -15.57 -4.28 -15.91
N THR A 50 -14.70 -5.25 -15.68
CA THR A 50 -13.97 -5.41 -14.41
C THR A 50 -12.50 -5.79 -14.62
N VAL A 51 -11.77 -6.02 -13.53
CA VAL A 51 -10.42 -6.59 -13.58
C VAL A 51 -10.48 -8.11 -13.44
N ASP A 52 -9.77 -8.82 -14.31
CA ASP A 52 -9.52 -10.26 -14.13
C ASP A 52 -8.60 -10.49 -12.93
N TYR A 53 -9.19 -10.86 -11.79
CA TYR A 53 -8.45 -11.14 -10.55
C TYR A 53 -7.53 -12.38 -10.69
N GLY A 54 -7.85 -13.32 -11.56
CA GLY A 54 -6.98 -14.46 -11.85
C GLY A 54 -5.69 -14.00 -12.55
N ARG A 55 -5.79 -13.03 -13.45
CA ARG A 55 -4.63 -12.35 -14.05
C ARG A 55 -3.88 -11.54 -13.00
N ALA A 56 -4.57 -10.79 -12.13
CA ALA A 56 -3.95 -10.02 -11.06
C ALA A 56 -3.10 -10.90 -10.13
N ALA A 57 -3.63 -12.06 -9.73
CA ALA A 57 -2.89 -13.04 -8.92
C ALA A 57 -1.64 -13.56 -9.63
N LYS A 58 -1.72 -13.85 -10.93
CA LYS A 58 -0.55 -14.27 -11.73
C LYS A 58 0.51 -13.17 -11.83
N GLU A 59 0.10 -11.91 -11.96
CA GLU A 59 1.03 -10.78 -12.00
C GLU A 59 1.75 -10.60 -10.65
N ILE A 60 1.06 -10.80 -9.51
CA ILE A 60 1.68 -10.81 -8.19
C ILE A 60 2.76 -11.91 -8.11
N VAL A 61 2.41 -13.14 -8.48
CA VAL A 61 3.34 -14.28 -8.49
C VAL A 61 4.55 -13.98 -9.37
N ALA A 62 4.32 -13.47 -10.59
CA ALA A 62 5.40 -13.14 -11.53
C ALA A 62 6.36 -12.07 -11.00
N VAL A 63 5.88 -11.12 -10.19
CA VAL A 63 6.75 -10.12 -9.55
C VAL A 63 7.56 -10.73 -8.43
N ILE A 64 6.99 -11.64 -7.62
CA ILE A 64 7.68 -12.32 -6.52
C ILE A 64 8.75 -13.29 -7.05
N GLU A 65 8.47 -14.02 -8.10
CA GLU A 65 9.40 -14.99 -8.72
C GLU A 65 10.42 -14.32 -9.65
N GLY A 66 10.26 -13.02 -9.90
CA GLY A 66 11.07 -12.26 -10.84
C GLY A 66 12.37 -11.72 -10.26
N GLU A 67 12.71 -10.51 -10.68
CA GLU A 67 13.95 -9.84 -10.31
C GLU A 67 14.07 -9.63 -8.79
N HIS A 68 15.27 -9.87 -8.25
CA HIS A 68 15.58 -9.69 -6.84
C HIS A 68 15.27 -8.27 -6.34
N ALA A 69 14.87 -8.17 -5.09
CA ALA A 69 14.70 -6.93 -4.35
C ALA A 69 15.33 -7.08 -2.95
N ASP A 70 16.18 -6.13 -2.55
CA ASP A 70 16.78 -6.13 -1.21
C ASP A 70 15.72 -5.90 -0.12
N LEU A 71 14.74 -5.05 -0.41
CA LEU A 71 13.73 -4.62 0.55
C LEU A 71 12.33 -5.10 0.12
N ILE A 72 11.57 -5.64 1.08
CA ILE A 72 10.17 -6.03 0.83
C ILE A 72 9.27 -4.82 0.54
N GLU A 73 9.67 -3.61 0.96
CA GLU A 73 9.05 -2.35 0.57
C GLU A 73 9.14 -2.10 -0.94
N HIS A 74 10.30 -2.41 -1.53
CA HIS A 74 10.50 -2.31 -2.97
C HIS A 74 9.70 -3.38 -3.73
N LEU A 75 9.66 -4.61 -3.19
CA LEU A 75 8.82 -5.68 -3.74
C LEU A 75 7.33 -5.27 -3.72
N ALA A 76 6.84 -4.72 -2.59
CA ALA A 76 5.47 -4.23 -2.47
C ALA A 76 5.18 -3.10 -3.50
N GLN A 77 6.13 -2.18 -3.69
CA GLN A 77 6.01 -1.11 -4.70
C GLN A 77 5.88 -1.69 -6.11
N ARG A 78 6.72 -2.65 -6.50
CA ARG A 78 6.69 -3.28 -7.83
C ARG A 78 5.36 -4.00 -8.07
N ILE A 79 4.82 -4.70 -7.05
CA ILE A 79 3.50 -5.34 -7.12
C ILE A 79 2.41 -4.28 -7.34
N ALA A 80 2.42 -3.21 -6.55
CA ALA A 80 1.44 -2.13 -6.68
C ALA A 80 1.49 -1.47 -8.06
N ASP A 81 2.69 -1.15 -8.56
CA ASP A 81 2.88 -0.57 -9.89
C ASP A 81 2.33 -1.49 -10.98
N ARG A 82 2.56 -2.80 -10.87
CA ARG A 82 2.06 -3.79 -11.81
C ARG A 82 0.54 -3.87 -11.81
N LEU A 83 -0.08 -3.92 -10.64
CA LEU A 83 -1.54 -3.99 -10.51
C LEU A 83 -2.22 -2.72 -11.01
N LEU A 84 -1.61 -1.54 -10.81
CA LEU A 84 -2.12 -0.26 -11.29
C LEU A 84 -2.08 -0.11 -12.81
N THR A 85 -1.32 -0.96 -13.54
CA THR A 85 -1.41 -0.99 -15.01
C THR A 85 -2.69 -1.64 -15.53
N MET A 86 -3.42 -2.36 -14.68
CA MET A 86 -4.61 -3.12 -15.08
C MET A 86 -5.87 -2.24 -15.01
N PRO A 87 -6.53 -1.90 -16.15
CA PRO A 87 -7.83 -1.24 -16.09
C PRO A 87 -8.89 -2.18 -15.48
N PRO A 88 -9.90 -1.67 -14.76
CA PRO A 88 -10.16 -0.28 -14.37
C PRO A 88 -9.55 0.10 -13.00
N VAL A 89 -8.58 -0.63 -12.47
CA VAL A 89 -8.00 -0.42 -11.13
C VAL A 89 -7.44 1.01 -11.01
N CYS A 90 -7.90 1.79 -10.01
CA CYS A 90 -7.45 3.16 -9.77
C CYS A 90 -6.60 3.32 -8.50
N GLN A 91 -6.78 2.43 -7.52
CA GLN A 91 -5.99 2.37 -6.30
C GLN A 91 -5.75 0.92 -5.91
N VAL A 92 -4.63 0.66 -5.22
CA VAL A 92 -4.33 -0.65 -4.63
C VAL A 92 -3.79 -0.48 -3.20
N ASP A 93 -4.20 -1.40 -2.32
CA ASP A 93 -3.50 -1.69 -1.08
C ASP A 93 -2.77 -3.01 -1.28
N VAL A 94 -1.49 -3.05 -0.95
CA VAL A 94 -0.66 -4.25 -1.06
C VAL A 94 0.03 -4.50 0.27
N THR A 95 -0.12 -5.70 0.81
CA THR A 95 0.62 -6.18 1.98
C THR A 95 1.48 -7.36 1.56
N VAL A 96 2.80 -7.23 1.76
CA VAL A 96 3.76 -8.31 1.53
C VAL A 96 4.21 -8.86 2.86
N HIS A 97 3.98 -10.14 3.08
CA HIS A 97 4.37 -10.91 4.25
C HIS A 97 5.64 -11.71 3.98
N LYS A 98 6.55 -11.73 4.95
CA LYS A 98 7.80 -12.50 4.92
C LYS A 98 7.89 -13.35 6.19
N PRO A 99 7.15 -14.47 6.28
CA PRO A 99 7.05 -15.27 7.51
C PRO A 99 8.36 -15.92 7.92
N HIS A 100 9.32 -16.09 7.00
CA HIS A 100 10.63 -16.66 7.26
C HIS A 100 11.75 -15.60 7.24
N ALA A 101 11.43 -14.36 7.61
CA ALA A 101 12.44 -13.32 7.73
C ALA A 101 13.52 -13.72 8.75
N PRO A 102 14.83 -13.40 8.49
CA PRO A 102 15.92 -13.78 9.36
C PRO A 102 16.00 -12.91 10.62
N ILE A 103 14.95 -12.96 11.44
CA ILE A 103 14.82 -12.26 12.71
C ILE A 103 15.29 -13.18 13.83
N THR A 104 16.13 -12.68 14.75
CA THR A 104 16.78 -13.48 15.79
C THR A 104 15.95 -13.72 17.05
N VAL A 105 14.76 -13.13 17.15
CA VAL A 105 13.79 -13.31 18.24
C VAL A 105 12.58 -14.08 17.74
N PRO A 106 11.82 -14.78 18.64
CA PRO A 106 10.54 -15.39 18.24
C PRO A 106 9.59 -14.34 17.68
N PHE A 107 8.99 -14.64 16.53
CA PHE A 107 7.97 -13.79 15.86
C PHE A 107 7.12 -14.70 14.97
N ASP A 108 5.93 -14.23 14.60
CA ASP A 108 5.02 -14.97 13.74
C ASP A 108 5.17 -14.54 12.28
N ASP A 109 5.26 -13.23 12.04
CA ASP A 109 5.34 -12.66 10.70
C ASP A 109 5.95 -11.26 10.73
N VAL A 110 6.50 -10.82 9.61
CA VAL A 110 6.80 -9.42 9.33
C VAL A 110 6.19 -9.06 7.98
N ALA A 111 5.47 -7.94 7.93
CA ALA A 111 4.82 -7.50 6.73
C ALA A 111 5.00 -6.00 6.48
N VAL A 112 4.98 -5.62 5.21
CA VAL A 112 4.92 -4.24 4.75
C VAL A 112 3.61 -4.02 4.02
N SER A 113 2.86 -2.99 4.42
CA SER A 113 1.62 -2.58 3.78
C SER A 113 1.77 -1.20 3.17
N ILE A 114 1.38 -1.06 1.91
CA ILE A 114 1.40 0.20 1.18
C ILE A 114 0.09 0.44 0.45
N THR A 115 -0.28 1.72 0.30
CA THR A 115 -1.37 2.17 -0.57
C THR A 115 -0.81 2.96 -1.73
N ARG A 116 -1.24 2.68 -2.96
CA ARG A 116 -0.84 3.42 -4.17
C ARG A 116 -2.04 3.73 -5.04
N MET A 117 -1.99 4.88 -5.70
CA MET A 117 -3.02 5.33 -6.65
C MET A 117 -2.42 5.42 -8.06
N ARG A 118 -3.26 5.16 -9.07
CA ARG A 118 -2.88 5.40 -10.46
C ARG A 118 -2.60 6.88 -10.63
N ARG A 119 -1.41 7.21 -11.15
CA ARG A 119 -1.08 8.59 -11.51
C ARG A 119 -1.79 8.94 -12.83
N ASN A 120 -2.50 10.06 -12.85
CA ASN A 120 -2.94 10.65 -14.11
C ASN A 120 -1.70 11.08 -14.92
N PRO A 121 -1.71 10.96 -16.26
CA PRO A 121 -0.59 11.38 -17.10
C PRO A 121 -0.21 12.87 -16.96
N ALA A 122 -1.06 13.69 -16.32
CA ALA A 122 -0.77 15.07 -15.94
C ALA A 122 0.05 15.23 -14.63
N GLY A 123 0.43 14.11 -13.95
CA GLY A 123 1.23 14.14 -12.72
C GLY A 123 0.45 14.48 -11.44
N GLU A 124 -0.87 14.69 -11.54
CA GLU A 124 -1.73 14.96 -10.40
C GLU A 124 -2.41 13.66 -9.93
N THR A 125 -2.38 13.39 -8.62
CA THR A 125 -3.23 12.35 -8.02
C THR A 125 -4.67 12.86 -8.02
N GLU A 126 -5.67 11.99 -8.23
CA GLU A 126 -7.10 12.37 -8.24
C GLU A 126 -7.53 13.13 -6.97
N THR A 127 -6.81 12.95 -5.86
CA THR A 127 -7.03 13.68 -4.62
C THR A 127 -6.71 15.19 -4.74
N GLU A 128 -5.73 15.56 -5.61
CA GLU A 128 -5.37 16.97 -5.83
C GLU A 128 -6.29 17.69 -6.83
N SER A 129 -6.91 16.96 -7.76
CA SER A 129 -7.83 17.55 -8.74
C SER A 129 -9.16 18.01 -8.13
N HIS A 130 -9.66 17.31 -7.09
CA HIS A 130 -10.86 17.73 -6.35
C HIS A 130 -10.63 18.99 -5.51
N ALA A 131 -9.41 19.25 -5.05
CA ALA A 131 -9.07 20.43 -4.25
C ALA A 131 -9.00 21.73 -5.09
N ARG A 132 -8.77 21.63 -6.41
CA ARG A 132 -8.66 22.81 -7.29
C ARG A 132 -9.97 23.29 -7.89
N GLN A 133 -11.03 22.48 -7.88
CA GLN A 133 -12.35 22.85 -8.44
C GLN A 133 -13.28 23.54 -7.43
N SER A 134 -13.00 23.45 -6.13
CA SER A 134 -13.72 24.21 -5.12
C SER A 134 -12.98 25.54 -4.87
N GLY A 135 -13.48 26.60 -5.49
CA GLY A 135 -12.96 27.98 -5.36
C GLY A 135 -12.70 28.37 -3.92
N ARG A 136 -11.49 28.83 -3.72
CA ARG A 136 -10.90 29.66 -2.67
C ARG A 136 -11.89 30.11 -1.58
N GLN A 137 -12.04 29.28 -0.57
CA GLN A 137 -12.44 29.69 0.77
C GLN A 137 -11.37 29.12 1.71
N GLU A 138 -10.56 30.00 2.26
CA GLU A 138 -9.58 29.67 3.32
C GLU A 138 -10.35 29.06 4.49
N ARG A 139 -10.32 27.74 4.60
CA ARG A 139 -10.76 27.05 5.81
C ARG A 139 -9.53 26.85 6.68
N PRO A 140 -9.61 27.08 7.99
CA PRO A 140 -8.49 26.81 8.88
C PRO A 140 -8.12 25.34 8.77
N HIS A 141 -6.83 25.08 8.52
CA HIS A 141 -6.29 23.74 8.46
C HIS A 141 -6.31 23.13 9.86
N HIS A 142 -7.17 22.15 10.10
CA HIS A 142 -7.14 21.35 11.32
C HIS A 142 -6.19 20.18 11.11
N ALA A 143 -5.00 20.24 11.71
CA ALA A 143 -4.10 19.10 11.82
C ALA A 143 -4.46 18.32 13.09
N VAL A 144 -4.84 17.04 12.96
CA VAL A 144 -4.99 16.13 14.10
C VAL A 144 -3.67 15.38 14.27
N ILE A 145 -2.92 15.72 15.32
CA ILE A 145 -1.71 15.02 15.69
C ILE A 145 -2.05 14.06 16.82
N ALA A 146 -2.03 12.75 16.56
CA ALA A 146 -2.16 11.73 17.59
C ALA A 146 -0.79 11.46 18.21
N ILE A 147 -0.59 11.84 19.47
CA ILE A 147 0.62 11.54 20.23
C ILE A 147 0.28 10.42 21.22
N GLY A 148 0.80 9.22 20.97
CA GLY A 148 0.73 8.09 21.90
C GLY A 148 1.98 8.05 22.79
N GLY A 149 1.82 8.16 24.09
CA GLY A 149 2.89 7.97 25.06
C GLY A 149 2.48 6.94 26.10
N ASN A 150 3.26 5.88 26.27
CA ASN A 150 2.90 4.78 27.17
C ASN A 150 3.62 4.83 28.53
N GLN A 151 4.50 5.79 28.80
CA GLN A 151 5.12 6.01 30.14
C GLN A 151 5.57 7.47 30.30
N GLY A 152 5.21 8.11 31.43
CA GLY A 152 5.65 9.43 31.84
C GLY A 152 4.57 10.52 31.87
N ASP A 153 4.94 11.76 32.17
CA ASP A 153 4.02 12.91 32.23
C ASP A 153 3.53 13.32 30.82
N THR A 154 2.57 12.56 30.33
CA THR A 154 1.92 12.76 29.02
C THR A 154 1.28 14.15 28.91
N ALA A 155 0.77 14.71 30.03
CA ALA A 155 0.15 16.03 30.07
C ALA A 155 1.17 17.18 29.92
N GLY A 156 2.40 16.98 30.39
CA GLY A 156 3.51 17.92 30.20
C GLY A 156 3.99 17.97 28.76
N ILE A 157 4.15 16.80 28.15
CA ILE A 157 4.59 16.66 26.76
C ILE A 157 3.55 17.26 25.79
N LEU A 158 2.25 17.05 26.03
CA LEU A 158 1.18 17.63 25.21
C LEU A 158 1.17 19.17 25.28
N ARG A 159 1.36 19.75 26.47
CA ARG A 159 1.40 21.21 26.66
C ARG A 159 2.61 21.84 25.98
N ASP A 160 3.76 21.16 25.96
CA ASP A 160 4.97 21.67 25.28
C ASP A 160 4.83 21.57 23.76
N ALA A 161 4.20 20.52 23.25
CA ALA A 161 3.90 20.35 21.82
C ALA A 161 2.96 21.45 21.32
N VAL A 162 1.87 21.75 22.04
CA VAL A 162 0.91 22.81 21.69
C VAL A 162 1.61 24.17 21.66
N ARG A 163 2.45 24.50 22.65
CA ARG A 163 3.20 25.77 22.67
C ARG A 163 4.16 25.95 21.47
N ARG A 164 4.75 24.85 20.99
CA ARG A 164 5.65 24.89 19.85
C ARG A 164 4.89 25.08 18.53
N ILE A 165 3.66 24.59 18.44
CA ILE A 165 2.79 24.79 17.28
C ILE A 165 2.30 26.23 17.23
N ASP A 166 1.86 26.80 18.35
CA ASP A 166 1.41 28.20 18.45
C ASP A 166 2.53 29.23 18.19
N ALA A 167 3.81 28.80 18.20
CA ALA A 167 4.96 29.65 17.91
C ALA A 167 5.42 29.60 16.43
N LEU A 168 4.68 28.91 15.55
CA LEU A 168 4.97 28.79 14.12
C LEU A 168 4.12 29.72 13.24
N ASP A 169 3.26 30.59 13.84
CA ASP A 169 2.51 31.68 13.16
C ASP A 169 3.34 32.96 13.06
#